data_0fe200308f825c26f0ff864bba034f4b
#
_entry.id   0fe200308f825c26f0ff864bba034f4b
#
_cell.length_a   1.000
_cell.length_b   1.000
_cell.length_c   1.000
_cell.angle_alpha   90.00
_cell.angle_beta   90.00
_cell.angle_gamma   90.00
#
_symmetry.space_group_name_H-M   'P 1'
#
loop_
_entity.id
_entity.type
_entity.pdbx_description
1 polymer ?
#
loop_
_entity_poly.entity_id
_entity_poly.type
_entity_poly.pdbx_seq_one_letter_code
_entity_poly.pdbx_strand_id
1 'polypeptide(L)'
;MKLLYLLFIPLVCIGQSKRNYPPVIEGAEEYIYKKTSGIDLKLWIYYPTNKEIKTPTILFFFGGGFRNGSPEQFTPQARYFANRGIAGIVVDYRVNSRNNVKPTECLSDAKAAIQWVRKNAKDLNIDPNKIIASGGSAGGYLAAASYFVDKKVVGNSDKTNEKPNALILFNPGGMDMPKVNEDAFMMRFGAFRKDVNLIDLIGMNAPPTLILHGDVDKTVDIATVRNFTKRMSTSGHKCELKEYKNMPHGFFNFGRSNNGPFYHTLSVADNFLIENGFLDPFPEIK
;
A
#
# COMPACT_ATOMS: atom_id res chain seq x y z
N MET A 1 43.59 -14.56 52.67
CA MET A 1 42.36 -13.80 52.34
C MET A 1 42.61 -13.03 51.06
N LYS A 2 42.09 -13.49 49.93
CA LYS A 2 42.19 -12.75 48.66
C LYS A 2 40.87 -12.00 48.46
N LEU A 3 40.96 -10.65 48.46
CA LEU A 3 39.82 -9.76 48.22
C LEU A 3 39.49 -9.76 46.74
N LEU A 4 38.27 -10.22 46.37
CA LEU A 4 37.75 -10.22 45.00
C LEU A 4 37.03 -8.87 44.77
N TYR A 5 37.64 -7.98 43.98
CA TYR A 5 36.97 -6.76 43.55
C TYR A 5 35.97 -7.09 42.41
N LEU A 6 34.68 -7.01 42.71
CA LEU A 6 33.63 -7.01 41.71
C LEU A 6 33.59 -5.63 41.03
N LEU A 7 34.04 -5.59 39.78
CA LEU A 7 33.84 -4.42 38.91
C LEU A 7 32.38 -4.37 38.49
N PHE A 8 31.64 -3.43 39.07
CA PHE A 8 30.31 -3.05 38.56
C PHE A 8 30.52 -2.24 37.27
N ILE A 9 30.27 -2.85 36.08
CA ILE A 9 30.17 -2.13 34.84
C ILE A 9 28.72 -1.62 34.76
N PRO A 10 28.46 -0.30 34.75
CA PRO A 10 27.11 0.21 34.54
C PRO A 10 26.67 -0.14 33.11
N LEU A 11 25.61 -0.93 33.00
CA LEU A 11 24.95 -1.18 31.74
C LEU A 11 24.32 0.14 31.28
N VAL A 12 25.03 0.87 30.42
CA VAL A 12 24.46 2.05 29.75
C VAL A 12 23.36 1.52 28.81
N CYS A 13 22.12 1.60 29.26
CA CYS A 13 20.97 1.42 28.41
C CYS A 13 21.00 2.56 27.39
N ILE A 14 21.57 2.30 26.20
CA ILE A 14 21.45 3.20 25.05
C ILE A 14 19.97 3.15 24.68
N GLY A 15 19.21 4.14 25.17
CA GLY A 15 17.84 4.32 24.82
C GLY A 15 17.74 4.39 23.29
N GLN A 16 16.97 3.49 22.68
CA GLN A 16 16.63 3.61 21.26
C GLN A 16 16.07 5.02 21.07
N SER A 17 16.77 5.86 20.34
CA SER A 17 16.26 7.19 19.96
C SER A 17 14.91 6.97 19.31
N LYS A 18 13.86 7.59 19.83
CA LYS A 18 12.56 7.64 19.17
C LYS A 18 12.82 8.21 17.78
N ARG A 19 12.76 7.36 16.73
CA ARG A 19 12.90 7.86 15.37
C ARG A 19 11.85 8.96 15.20
N ASN A 20 12.31 10.14 14.76
CA ASN A 20 11.39 11.23 14.44
C ASN A 20 10.37 10.72 13.41
N TYR A 21 9.08 10.94 13.68
CA TYR A 21 8.01 10.60 12.77
C TYR A 21 7.22 11.87 12.41
N PRO A 22 6.88 12.09 11.16
CA PRO A 22 7.11 11.27 9.98
C PRO A 22 8.59 11.20 9.59
N PRO A 23 9.00 10.12 8.86
CA PRO A 23 10.40 9.97 8.44
C PRO A 23 10.80 11.03 7.42
N VAL A 24 12.10 11.31 7.34
CA VAL A 24 12.68 12.04 6.20
C VAL A 24 12.91 11.03 5.07
N ILE A 25 12.31 11.26 3.91
CA ILE A 25 12.45 10.39 2.74
C ILE A 25 13.30 11.10 1.69
N GLU A 26 14.58 10.73 1.64
CA GLU A 26 15.56 11.35 0.76
C GLU A 26 15.25 11.13 -0.73
N GLY A 27 15.46 12.17 -1.53
CA GLY A 27 15.31 12.14 -2.98
C GLY A 27 13.86 12.18 -3.47
N ALA A 28 12.89 12.42 -2.60
CA ALA A 28 11.50 12.62 -2.95
C ALA A 28 11.01 14.02 -2.53
N GLU A 29 10.06 14.56 -3.26
CA GLU A 29 9.39 15.82 -2.92
C GLU A 29 8.25 15.54 -1.92
N GLU A 30 8.20 16.29 -0.80
CA GLU A 30 7.24 16.11 0.28
C GLU A 30 6.03 17.03 0.08
N TYR A 31 4.82 16.49 0.30
CA TYR A 31 3.56 17.24 0.26
C TYR A 31 2.64 16.86 1.43
N ILE A 32 1.89 17.83 1.94
CA ILE A 32 0.80 17.59 2.90
C ILE A 32 -0.48 17.37 2.09
N TYR A 33 -1.03 16.14 2.16
CA TYR A 33 -2.26 15.81 1.43
C TYR A 33 -3.52 15.92 2.27
N LYS A 34 -3.39 15.86 3.61
CA LYS A 34 -4.53 15.95 4.53
C LYS A 34 -4.10 16.54 5.87
N LYS A 35 -4.93 17.43 6.42
CA LYS A 35 -4.82 17.90 7.80
C LYS A 35 -5.99 17.33 8.60
N THR A 36 -5.73 16.63 9.69
CA THR A 36 -6.76 16.01 10.52
C THR A 36 -6.31 15.84 11.96
N SER A 37 -7.17 16.17 12.93
CA SER A 37 -6.89 15.99 14.37
C SER A 37 -5.54 16.55 14.82
N GLY A 38 -5.12 17.71 14.28
CA GLY A 38 -3.83 18.34 14.57
C GLY A 38 -2.62 17.64 13.95
N ILE A 39 -2.82 16.72 13.00
CA ILE A 39 -1.77 15.97 12.32
C ILE A 39 -1.76 16.38 10.85
N ASP A 40 -0.58 16.64 10.31
CA ASP A 40 -0.32 16.83 8.89
C ASP A 40 0.11 15.48 8.29
N LEU A 41 -0.79 14.85 7.52
CA LEU A 41 -0.49 13.62 6.79
C LEU A 41 0.20 13.95 5.48
N LYS A 42 1.32 13.28 5.26
CA LYS A 42 2.25 13.58 4.16
C LYS A 42 2.30 12.45 3.15
N LEU A 43 2.72 12.80 1.94
CA LEU A 43 3.16 11.87 0.90
C LEU A 43 4.45 12.40 0.28
N TRP A 44 5.24 11.50 -0.29
CA TRP A 44 6.52 11.82 -0.93
C TRP A 44 6.53 11.27 -2.34
N ILE A 45 6.89 12.11 -3.31
CA ILE A 45 6.85 11.79 -4.74
C ILE A 45 8.27 11.69 -5.28
N TYR A 46 8.61 10.51 -5.81
CA TYR A 46 9.76 10.31 -6.67
C TYR A 46 9.32 10.54 -8.11
N TYR A 47 9.78 11.62 -8.70
CA TYR A 47 9.48 11.93 -10.10
C TYR A 47 10.40 11.20 -11.06
N PRO A 48 9.91 10.78 -12.24
CA PRO A 48 10.77 10.33 -13.32
C PRO A 48 11.66 11.46 -13.82
N THR A 49 12.79 11.10 -14.43
CA THR A 49 13.77 12.07 -14.94
C THR A 49 13.19 12.92 -16.07
N ASN A 50 12.35 12.34 -16.93
CA ASN A 50 11.64 13.07 -17.99
C ASN A 50 10.29 13.57 -17.47
N LYS A 51 10.17 14.90 -17.33
CA LYS A 51 8.94 15.58 -16.85
C LYS A 51 8.11 16.21 -17.99
N GLU A 52 8.45 15.98 -19.25
CA GLU A 52 7.78 16.64 -20.37
C GLU A 52 6.40 16.06 -20.70
N ILE A 53 6.10 14.85 -20.24
CA ILE A 53 4.85 14.14 -20.51
C ILE A 53 4.10 13.95 -19.19
N LYS A 54 2.78 14.05 -19.21
CA LYS A 54 1.96 13.66 -18.06
C LYS A 54 2.21 12.19 -17.73
N THR A 55 2.78 11.95 -16.55
CA THR A 55 3.22 10.63 -16.15
C THR A 55 2.10 9.86 -15.43
N PRO A 56 1.98 8.54 -15.64
CA PRO A 56 1.25 7.67 -14.72
C PRO A 56 1.82 7.79 -13.30
N THR A 57 1.04 7.44 -12.31
CA THR A 57 1.52 7.44 -10.92
C THR A 57 1.10 6.21 -10.17
N ILE A 58 1.93 5.76 -9.24
CA ILE A 58 1.65 4.65 -8.34
C ILE A 58 1.80 5.10 -6.89
N LEU A 59 0.71 4.96 -6.10
CA LEU A 59 0.69 5.26 -4.68
C LEU A 59 0.88 3.97 -3.89
N PHE A 60 1.85 3.97 -2.99
CA PHE A 60 2.16 2.85 -2.11
C PHE A 60 1.71 3.11 -0.68
N PHE A 61 0.89 2.21 -0.15
CA PHE A 61 0.46 2.17 1.24
C PHE A 61 1.21 1.07 1.99
N PHE A 62 1.85 1.41 3.10
CA PHE A 62 2.65 0.46 3.87
C PHE A 62 1.81 -0.59 4.61
N GLY A 63 2.43 -1.71 4.97
CA GLY A 63 1.85 -2.75 5.82
C GLY A 63 1.96 -2.42 7.32
N GLY A 64 1.50 -3.34 8.17
CA GLY A 64 1.62 -3.22 9.62
C GLY A 64 0.30 -3.40 10.37
N GLY A 65 -0.69 -4.05 9.76
CA GLY A 65 -1.95 -4.45 10.40
C GLY A 65 -2.80 -3.27 10.90
N PHE A 66 -2.68 -2.09 10.30
CA PHE A 66 -3.29 -0.82 10.74
C PHE A 66 -2.80 -0.35 12.12
N ARG A 67 -1.84 -1.04 12.70
CA ARG A 67 -1.30 -0.75 14.04
C ARG A 67 -0.02 0.05 13.99
N ASN A 68 0.87 -0.24 13.08
CA ASN A 68 2.18 0.38 12.93
C ASN A 68 2.61 0.43 11.46
N GLY A 69 3.86 0.78 11.20
CA GLY A 69 4.44 0.85 9.86
C GLY A 69 4.90 2.27 9.50
N SER A 70 5.57 2.38 8.35
CA SER A 70 6.14 3.62 7.84
C SER A 70 6.15 3.61 6.31
N PRO A 71 5.98 4.77 5.65
CA PRO A 71 6.09 4.88 4.20
C PRO A 71 7.46 4.46 3.64
N GLU A 72 8.50 4.42 4.48
CA GLU A 72 9.84 3.93 4.10
C GLU A 72 9.82 2.51 3.51
N GLN A 73 8.83 1.67 3.89
CA GLN A 73 8.72 0.30 3.41
C GLN A 73 8.75 0.21 1.87
N PHE A 74 8.13 1.16 1.20
CA PHE A 74 7.96 1.13 -0.26
C PHE A 74 8.84 2.14 -1.00
N THR A 75 9.81 2.79 -0.35
CA THR A 75 10.73 3.70 -1.04
C THR A 75 11.55 3.01 -2.15
N PRO A 76 12.02 1.74 -1.98
CA PRO A 76 12.72 1.06 -3.07
C PRO A 76 11.85 0.80 -4.30
N GLN A 77 10.58 0.40 -4.10
CA GLN A 77 9.64 0.20 -5.20
C GLN A 77 9.29 1.53 -5.88
N ALA A 78 9.03 2.59 -5.10
CA ALA A 78 8.70 3.91 -5.64
C ALA A 78 9.84 4.46 -6.51
N ARG A 79 11.10 4.33 -6.06
CA ARG A 79 12.28 4.71 -6.84
C ARG A 79 12.42 3.89 -8.12
N TYR A 80 12.17 2.58 -8.05
CA TYR A 80 12.19 1.73 -9.23
C TYR A 80 11.22 2.23 -10.30
N PHE A 81 9.96 2.48 -9.93
CA PHE A 81 8.95 2.95 -10.87
C PHE A 81 9.23 4.37 -11.36
N ALA A 82 9.84 5.24 -10.55
CA ALA A 82 10.31 6.54 -11.01
C ALA A 82 11.34 6.41 -12.16
N ASN A 83 12.29 5.47 -12.03
CA ASN A 83 13.25 5.17 -13.09
C ASN A 83 12.60 4.55 -14.34
N ARG A 84 11.40 3.97 -14.19
CA ARG A 84 10.60 3.42 -15.30
C ARG A 84 9.67 4.46 -15.96
N GLY A 85 9.64 5.71 -15.49
CA GLY A 85 8.79 6.75 -16.05
C GLY A 85 7.42 6.91 -15.37
N ILE A 86 7.20 6.28 -14.20
CA ILE A 86 5.99 6.39 -13.40
C ILE A 86 6.30 7.17 -12.12
N ALA A 87 5.55 8.23 -11.80
CA ALA A 87 5.74 8.92 -10.53
C ALA A 87 5.43 7.97 -9.36
N GLY A 88 6.47 7.64 -8.57
CA GLY A 88 6.36 6.73 -7.43
C GLY A 88 6.04 7.51 -6.15
N ILE A 89 4.91 7.24 -5.52
CA ILE A 89 4.46 7.95 -4.32
C ILE A 89 4.42 7.00 -3.14
N VAL A 90 5.06 7.36 -2.02
CA VAL A 90 4.88 6.68 -0.75
C VAL A 90 4.03 7.53 0.16
N VAL A 91 3.01 6.92 0.78
CA VAL A 91 1.95 7.63 1.50
C VAL A 91 2.02 7.32 2.98
N ASP A 92 2.08 8.35 3.82
CA ASP A 92 1.80 8.21 5.24
C ASP A 92 0.29 8.17 5.47
N TYR A 93 -0.13 7.39 6.43
CA TYR A 93 -1.52 7.35 6.92
C TYR A 93 -1.52 7.06 8.42
N ARG A 94 -2.57 7.46 9.11
CA ARG A 94 -2.72 7.22 10.54
C ARG A 94 -2.78 5.73 10.85
N VAL A 95 -2.15 5.34 11.96
CA VAL A 95 -2.18 3.97 12.48
C VAL A 95 -2.53 3.96 13.97
N ASN A 96 -3.06 2.86 14.46
CA ASN A 96 -3.55 2.77 15.83
C ASN A 96 -2.49 3.13 16.89
N SER A 97 -1.27 2.62 16.77
CA SER A 97 -0.21 2.86 17.79
C SER A 97 0.24 4.31 17.91
N ARG A 98 0.09 5.11 16.86
CA ARG A 98 0.47 6.53 16.84
C ARG A 98 -0.72 7.47 17.07
N ASN A 99 -1.88 7.09 16.56
CA ASN A 99 -3.01 8.02 16.42
C ASN A 99 -4.31 7.50 17.05
N ASN A 100 -4.30 6.30 17.66
CA ASN A 100 -5.47 5.65 18.27
C ASN A 100 -6.69 5.59 17.32
N VAL A 101 -6.45 5.22 16.07
CA VAL A 101 -7.48 5.14 15.00
C VAL A 101 -7.85 3.70 14.66
N LYS A 102 -9.02 3.54 14.05
CA LYS A 102 -9.52 2.28 13.50
C LYS A 102 -9.15 2.12 12.02
N PRO A 103 -9.23 0.92 11.43
CA PRO A 103 -8.96 0.68 10.01
C PRO A 103 -9.76 1.55 9.03
N THR A 104 -11.00 1.91 9.37
CA THR A 104 -11.81 2.84 8.55
C THR A 104 -11.21 4.23 8.43
N GLU A 105 -10.54 4.72 9.48
CA GLU A 105 -9.84 6.01 9.44
C GLU A 105 -8.57 5.93 8.61
N CYS A 106 -7.84 4.79 8.66
CA CYS A 106 -6.73 4.51 7.76
C CYS A 106 -7.20 4.51 6.28
N LEU A 107 -8.37 3.91 6.01
CA LEU A 107 -8.97 3.91 4.68
C LEU A 107 -9.41 5.31 4.24
N SER A 108 -9.95 6.12 5.15
CA SER A 108 -10.27 7.54 4.88
C SER A 108 -9.03 8.32 4.45
N ASP A 109 -7.89 8.05 5.08
CA ASP A 109 -6.62 8.69 4.73
C ASP A 109 -6.11 8.23 3.37
N ALA A 110 -6.17 6.92 3.06
CA ALA A 110 -5.78 6.38 1.77
C ALA A 110 -6.63 6.94 0.61
N LYS A 111 -7.95 7.01 0.77
CA LYS A 111 -8.84 7.64 -0.20
C LYS A 111 -8.50 9.13 -0.40
N ALA A 112 -8.26 9.86 0.68
CA ALA A 112 -7.89 11.26 0.62
C ALA A 112 -6.56 11.49 -0.12
N ALA A 113 -5.58 10.59 0.03
CA ALA A 113 -4.32 10.68 -0.71
C ALA A 113 -4.53 10.52 -2.23
N ILE A 114 -5.33 9.56 -2.67
CA ILE A 114 -5.66 9.37 -4.09
C ILE A 114 -6.43 10.58 -4.63
N GLN A 115 -7.40 11.10 -3.88
CA GLN A 115 -8.16 12.30 -4.25
C GLN A 115 -7.25 13.52 -4.39
N TRP A 116 -6.33 13.71 -3.43
CA TRP A 116 -5.40 14.82 -3.44
C TRP A 116 -4.48 14.76 -4.67
N VAL A 117 -3.91 13.59 -4.98
CA VAL A 117 -3.07 13.40 -6.18
C VAL A 117 -3.87 13.69 -7.45
N ARG A 118 -5.10 13.19 -7.57
CA ARG A 118 -5.94 13.43 -8.74
C ARG A 118 -6.32 14.91 -8.89
N LYS A 119 -6.63 15.59 -7.79
CA LYS A 119 -7.00 17.01 -7.77
C LYS A 119 -5.82 17.91 -8.17
N ASN A 120 -4.61 17.54 -7.76
CA ASN A 120 -3.39 18.30 -8.05
C ASN A 120 -2.63 17.76 -9.28
N ALA A 121 -3.22 16.85 -10.06
CA ALA A 121 -2.56 16.13 -11.14
C ALA A 121 -1.90 17.07 -12.18
N LYS A 122 -2.52 18.22 -12.46
CA LYS A 122 -1.96 19.22 -13.40
C LYS A 122 -0.65 19.80 -12.88
N ASP A 123 -0.63 20.22 -11.61
CA ASP A 123 0.53 20.88 -11.00
C ASP A 123 1.66 19.86 -10.72
N LEU A 124 1.31 18.60 -10.48
CA LEU A 124 2.23 17.49 -10.30
C LEU A 124 2.71 16.86 -11.62
N ASN A 125 2.21 17.32 -12.77
CA ASN A 125 2.45 16.70 -14.08
C ASN A 125 2.11 15.21 -14.15
N ILE A 126 1.00 14.82 -13.50
CA ILE A 126 0.49 13.44 -13.42
C ILE A 126 -0.74 13.30 -14.34
N ASP A 127 -0.90 12.11 -14.95
CA ASP A 127 -2.14 11.76 -15.65
C ASP A 127 -3.23 11.34 -14.63
N PRO A 128 -4.32 12.12 -14.46
CA PRO A 128 -5.37 11.81 -13.50
C PRO A 128 -6.15 10.51 -13.83
N ASN A 129 -5.99 9.98 -15.05
CA ASN A 129 -6.61 8.75 -15.53
C ASN A 129 -5.68 7.53 -15.45
N LYS A 130 -4.43 7.72 -15.01
CA LYS A 130 -3.43 6.66 -14.85
C LYS A 130 -2.88 6.63 -13.41
N ILE A 131 -3.77 6.53 -12.44
CA ILE A 131 -3.43 6.43 -11.01
C ILE A 131 -3.55 4.98 -10.56
N ILE A 132 -2.43 4.37 -10.20
CA ILE A 132 -2.33 3.01 -9.67
C ILE A 132 -2.28 3.09 -8.14
N ALA A 133 -3.06 2.26 -7.44
CA ALA A 133 -2.90 2.09 -6.00
C ALA A 133 -2.22 0.75 -5.70
N SER A 134 -1.29 0.77 -4.77
CA SER A 134 -0.47 -0.36 -4.40
C SER A 134 -0.23 -0.39 -2.89
N GLY A 135 0.22 -1.53 -2.39
CA GLY A 135 0.59 -1.65 -0.99
C GLY A 135 0.74 -3.09 -0.55
N GLY A 136 1.25 -3.27 0.67
CA GLY A 136 1.49 -4.59 1.27
C GLY A 136 0.60 -4.86 2.47
N SER A 137 0.10 -6.11 2.61
CA SER A 137 -0.67 -6.52 3.79
C SER A 137 -1.88 -5.60 4.06
N ALA A 138 -1.92 -4.91 5.19
CA ALA A 138 -2.94 -3.88 5.48
C ALA A 138 -2.93 -2.74 4.45
N GLY A 139 -1.77 -2.32 3.94
CA GLY A 139 -1.67 -1.33 2.87
C GLY A 139 -2.22 -1.84 1.54
N GLY A 140 -2.06 -3.13 1.25
CA GLY A 140 -2.70 -3.78 0.11
C GLY A 140 -4.22 -3.77 0.22
N TYR A 141 -4.75 -4.00 1.43
CA TYR A 141 -6.17 -3.79 1.70
C TYR A 141 -6.60 -2.34 1.44
N LEU A 142 -5.86 -1.34 1.95
CA LEU A 142 -6.18 0.08 1.75
C LEU A 142 -6.22 0.46 0.28
N ALA A 143 -5.25 -0.03 -0.51
CA ALA A 143 -5.22 0.17 -1.95
C ALA A 143 -6.47 -0.37 -2.63
N ALA A 144 -6.83 -1.63 -2.38
CA ALA A 144 -8.02 -2.26 -2.96
C ALA A 144 -9.32 -1.65 -2.42
N ALA A 145 -9.42 -1.42 -1.10
CA ALA A 145 -10.59 -0.82 -0.47
C ALA A 145 -10.85 0.63 -0.94
N SER A 146 -9.81 1.34 -1.40
CA SER A 146 -10.00 2.66 -2.02
C SER A 146 -10.87 2.60 -3.26
N TYR A 147 -10.89 1.48 -3.97
CA TYR A 147 -11.81 1.25 -5.09
C TYR A 147 -13.16 0.68 -4.66
N PHE A 148 -13.16 -0.42 -3.89
CA PHE A 148 -14.36 -1.22 -3.66
C PHE A 148 -15.27 -0.68 -2.56
N VAL A 149 -14.72 -0.10 -1.49
CA VAL A 149 -15.51 0.43 -0.36
C VAL A 149 -16.06 1.81 -0.70
N ASP A 150 -17.38 2.02 -0.50
CA ASP A 150 -18.00 3.33 -0.70
C ASP A 150 -17.37 4.36 0.26
N LYS A 151 -17.05 5.53 -0.24
CA LYS A 151 -16.46 6.62 0.54
C LYS A 151 -17.34 7.10 1.69
N LYS A 152 -18.66 6.89 1.63
CA LYS A 152 -19.59 7.19 2.71
C LYS A 152 -19.32 6.36 3.97
N VAL A 153 -18.82 5.11 3.81
CA VAL A 153 -18.45 4.22 4.93
C VAL A 153 -17.37 4.86 5.82
N VAL A 154 -16.50 5.67 5.22
CA VAL A 154 -15.40 6.37 5.92
C VAL A 154 -15.68 7.87 6.12
N GLY A 155 -16.91 8.32 5.94
CA GLY A 155 -17.30 9.73 6.15
C GLY A 155 -16.67 10.72 5.18
N ASN A 156 -16.21 10.26 4.01
CA ASN A 156 -15.56 11.12 3.02
C ASN A 156 -16.62 11.77 2.11
N SER A 157 -16.74 13.09 2.17
CA SER A 157 -17.69 13.89 1.38
C SER A 157 -17.06 14.58 0.17
N ASP A 158 -15.75 14.48 -0.04
CA ASP A 158 -15.07 15.07 -1.21
C ASP A 158 -15.65 14.48 -2.51
N LYS A 159 -15.96 15.34 -3.47
CA LYS A 159 -16.55 14.95 -4.76
C LYS A 159 -15.51 14.37 -5.74
N THR A 160 -14.24 14.62 -5.51
CA THR A 160 -13.15 14.08 -6.35
C THR A 160 -13.18 12.55 -6.30
N ASN A 161 -12.95 11.92 -7.45
CA ASN A 161 -12.93 10.47 -7.55
C ASN A 161 -11.71 9.90 -6.80
N GLU A 162 -11.96 9.03 -5.81
CA GLU A 162 -10.94 8.34 -5.02
C GLU A 162 -10.53 6.97 -5.59
N LYS A 163 -11.19 6.51 -6.66
CA LYS A 163 -10.97 5.17 -7.22
C LYS A 163 -9.71 5.13 -8.09
N PRO A 164 -8.74 4.26 -7.80
CA PRO A 164 -7.59 4.05 -8.66
C PRO A 164 -7.99 3.41 -10.00
N ASN A 165 -7.13 3.56 -11.01
CA ASN A 165 -7.34 3.03 -12.35
C ASN A 165 -6.76 1.60 -12.51
N ALA A 166 -5.84 1.19 -11.64
CA ALA A 166 -5.31 -0.18 -11.53
C ALA A 166 -4.87 -0.48 -10.09
N LEU A 167 -4.71 -1.76 -9.76
CA LEU A 167 -4.26 -2.23 -8.45
C LEU A 167 -3.07 -3.18 -8.59
N ILE A 168 -2.02 -2.97 -7.75
CA ILE A 168 -0.89 -3.91 -7.60
C ILE A 168 -0.74 -4.20 -6.10
N LEU A 169 -1.07 -5.42 -5.69
CA LEU A 169 -1.27 -5.78 -4.30
C LEU A 169 -0.25 -6.83 -3.85
N PHE A 170 0.54 -6.51 -2.83
CA PHE A 170 1.55 -7.41 -2.26
C PHE A 170 1.00 -8.07 -1.00
N ASN A 171 0.80 -9.38 -1.02
CA ASN A 171 0.19 -10.19 0.06
C ASN A 171 -0.94 -9.44 0.82
N PRO A 172 -1.96 -8.94 0.10
CA PRO A 172 -2.98 -8.08 0.68
C PRO A 172 -3.84 -8.81 1.69
N GLY A 173 -4.11 -8.16 2.85
CA GLY A 173 -5.10 -8.64 3.81
C GLY A 173 -6.52 -8.25 3.42
N GLY A 174 -7.53 -8.84 4.07
CA GLY A 174 -8.92 -8.38 3.99
C GLY A 174 -9.63 -8.58 2.66
N MET A 175 -9.08 -9.40 1.76
CA MET A 175 -9.72 -9.73 0.46
C MET A 175 -11.00 -10.54 0.65
N ASP A 176 -10.95 -11.53 1.56
CA ASP A 176 -12.07 -12.36 2.01
C ASP A 176 -11.97 -12.51 3.53
N MET A 177 -12.71 -11.70 4.26
CA MET A 177 -12.65 -11.66 5.72
C MET A 177 -13.50 -12.76 6.34
N PRO A 178 -13.01 -13.46 7.39
CA PRO A 178 -13.79 -14.49 8.07
C PRO A 178 -15.07 -13.91 8.68
N LYS A 179 -16.10 -14.75 8.80
CA LYS A 179 -17.31 -14.42 9.56
C LYS A 179 -16.97 -14.39 11.04
N VAL A 180 -17.28 -13.30 11.69
CA VAL A 180 -17.06 -13.05 13.12
C VAL A 180 -18.29 -12.36 13.72
N ASN A 181 -18.30 -12.19 15.04
CA ASN A 181 -19.35 -11.38 15.69
C ASN A 181 -19.31 -9.95 15.12
N GLU A 182 -20.43 -9.47 14.59
CA GLU A 182 -20.52 -8.17 13.90
C GLU A 182 -20.27 -6.98 14.83
N ASP A 183 -20.71 -7.04 16.09
CA ASP A 183 -20.48 -5.94 17.04
C ASP A 183 -18.99 -5.84 17.39
N ALA A 184 -18.32 -6.97 17.64
CA ALA A 184 -16.90 -7.01 17.90
C ALA A 184 -16.09 -6.55 16.67
N PHE A 185 -16.54 -6.91 15.46
CA PHE A 185 -15.92 -6.44 14.21
C PHE A 185 -16.09 -4.92 14.06
N MET A 186 -17.31 -4.40 14.23
CA MET A 186 -17.60 -2.97 14.17
C MET A 186 -16.79 -2.18 15.19
N MET A 187 -16.69 -2.66 16.43
CA MET A 187 -15.87 -2.01 17.47
C MET A 187 -14.40 -1.93 17.07
N ARG A 188 -13.87 -2.99 16.47
CA ARG A 188 -12.45 -3.10 16.09
C ARG A 188 -12.14 -2.38 14.78
N PHE A 189 -12.99 -2.54 13.76
CA PHE A 189 -12.75 -2.09 12.40
C PHE A 189 -13.27 -0.68 12.13
N GLY A 190 -14.42 -0.32 12.74
CA GLY A 190 -15.09 0.96 12.57
C GLY A 190 -16.22 0.94 11.53
N ALA A 191 -16.57 -0.23 10.99
CA ALA A 191 -17.66 -0.46 10.05
C ALA A 191 -18.17 -1.89 10.17
N PHE A 192 -19.35 -2.19 9.66
CA PHE A 192 -19.83 -3.56 9.52
C PHE A 192 -19.02 -4.33 8.48
N ARG A 193 -18.82 -5.64 8.71
CA ARG A 193 -18.02 -6.49 7.80
C ARG A 193 -18.55 -6.44 6.36
N LYS A 194 -19.86 -6.49 6.17
CA LYS A 194 -20.49 -6.42 4.84
C LYS A 194 -20.14 -5.18 4.03
N ASP A 195 -19.80 -4.06 4.69
CA ASP A 195 -19.48 -2.79 4.05
C ASP A 195 -18.00 -2.65 3.69
N VAL A 196 -17.15 -3.56 4.18
CA VAL A 196 -15.68 -3.50 4.05
C VAL A 196 -15.00 -4.81 3.65
N ASN A 197 -15.74 -5.94 3.56
CA ASN A 197 -15.22 -7.21 3.05
C ASN A 197 -15.19 -7.19 1.52
N LEU A 198 -14.00 -7.14 0.94
CA LEU A 198 -13.84 -6.76 -0.47
C LEU A 198 -14.48 -7.75 -1.45
N ILE A 199 -14.47 -9.05 -1.15
CA ILE A 199 -15.10 -10.06 -2.02
C ILE A 199 -16.62 -9.84 -2.17
N ASP A 200 -17.26 -9.31 -1.14
CA ASP A 200 -18.71 -9.03 -1.13
C ASP A 200 -19.05 -7.74 -1.91
N LEU A 201 -18.03 -6.88 -2.16
CA LEU A 201 -18.18 -5.57 -2.80
C LEU A 201 -17.82 -5.57 -4.30
N ILE A 202 -17.46 -6.72 -4.86
CA ILE A 202 -17.18 -6.85 -6.30
C ILE A 202 -18.49 -6.65 -7.08
N GLY A 203 -18.60 -5.51 -7.78
CA GLY A 203 -19.76 -5.10 -8.56
C GLY A 203 -19.54 -5.24 -10.07
N MET A 204 -20.27 -4.43 -10.86
CA MET A 204 -20.20 -4.45 -12.33
C MET A 204 -18.90 -3.94 -12.91
N ASN A 205 -18.15 -3.14 -12.17
CA ASN A 205 -16.88 -2.57 -12.60
C ASN A 205 -15.81 -2.84 -11.55
N ALA A 206 -14.62 -3.21 -12.01
CA ALA A 206 -13.40 -3.30 -11.19
C ALA A 206 -12.17 -2.94 -12.04
N PRO A 207 -11.13 -2.37 -11.45
CA PRO A 207 -9.90 -2.04 -12.17
C PRO A 207 -9.10 -3.31 -12.45
N PRO A 208 -8.25 -3.34 -13.49
CA PRO A 208 -7.27 -4.40 -13.64
C PRO A 208 -6.45 -4.51 -12.37
N THR A 209 -6.31 -5.74 -11.86
CA THR A 209 -5.74 -6.04 -10.55
C THR A 209 -4.66 -7.12 -10.66
N LEU A 210 -3.48 -6.86 -10.13
CA LEU A 210 -2.42 -7.84 -9.93
C LEU A 210 -2.27 -8.11 -8.43
N ILE A 211 -2.26 -9.38 -8.04
CA ILE A 211 -1.98 -9.84 -6.67
C ILE A 211 -0.72 -10.70 -6.68
N LEU A 212 0.24 -10.38 -5.80
CA LEU A 212 1.50 -11.07 -5.61
C LEU A 212 1.50 -11.68 -4.21
N HIS A 213 1.47 -13.03 -4.07
CA HIS A 213 1.26 -13.68 -2.77
C HIS A 213 2.13 -14.92 -2.59
N GLY A 214 2.70 -15.10 -1.39
CA GLY A 214 3.46 -16.29 -1.04
C GLY A 214 2.55 -17.44 -0.58
N ASP A 215 2.81 -18.66 -1.04
CA ASP A 215 1.95 -19.82 -0.77
C ASP A 215 2.06 -20.37 0.65
N VAL A 216 3.11 -20.00 1.40
CA VAL A 216 3.30 -20.34 2.81
C VAL A 216 3.14 -19.15 3.76
N ASP A 217 2.37 -18.16 3.35
CA ASP A 217 2.04 -16.98 4.16
C ASP A 217 1.16 -17.39 5.36
N LYS A 218 1.73 -17.26 6.58
CA LYS A 218 1.04 -17.59 7.83
C LYS A 218 0.28 -16.40 8.46
N THR A 219 0.40 -15.22 7.86
CA THR A 219 -0.24 -14.00 8.34
C THR A 219 -1.55 -13.73 7.60
N VAL A 220 -1.52 -13.92 6.28
CA VAL A 220 -2.68 -13.82 5.41
C VAL A 220 -2.78 -15.11 4.59
N ASP A 221 -3.79 -15.91 4.89
CA ASP A 221 -4.02 -17.17 4.18
C ASP A 221 -4.24 -16.90 2.68
N ILE A 222 -3.45 -17.56 1.85
CA ILE A 222 -3.54 -17.47 0.38
C ILE A 222 -4.93 -17.84 -0.15
N ALA A 223 -5.69 -18.67 0.57
CA ALA A 223 -7.07 -19.00 0.19
C ALA A 223 -7.94 -17.76 0.05
N THR A 224 -7.72 -16.72 0.87
CA THR A 224 -8.50 -15.47 0.83
C THR A 224 -8.30 -14.71 -0.48
N VAL A 225 -7.07 -14.66 -0.99
CA VAL A 225 -6.78 -14.01 -2.28
C VAL A 225 -7.17 -14.87 -3.47
N ARG A 226 -7.07 -16.20 -3.36
CA ARG A 226 -7.59 -17.13 -4.38
C ARG A 226 -9.11 -16.98 -4.56
N ASN A 227 -9.86 -16.91 -3.45
CA ASN A 227 -11.30 -16.67 -3.45
C ASN A 227 -11.65 -15.34 -4.12
N PHE A 228 -10.96 -14.27 -3.72
CA PHE A 228 -11.16 -12.95 -4.30
C PHE A 228 -10.85 -12.94 -5.80
N THR A 229 -9.71 -13.50 -6.23
CA THR A 229 -9.34 -13.60 -7.66
C THR A 229 -10.37 -14.38 -8.45
N LYS A 230 -10.80 -15.52 -7.93
CA LYS A 230 -11.86 -16.33 -8.56
C LYS A 230 -13.15 -15.53 -8.72
N ARG A 231 -13.57 -14.80 -7.68
CA ARG A 231 -14.77 -13.97 -7.71
C ARG A 231 -14.66 -12.84 -8.73
N MET A 232 -13.49 -12.15 -8.79
CA MET A 232 -13.20 -11.13 -9.80
C MET A 232 -13.35 -11.70 -11.22
N SER A 233 -12.69 -12.82 -11.51
CA SER A 233 -12.71 -13.46 -12.83
C SER A 233 -14.10 -13.95 -13.23
N THR A 234 -14.85 -14.57 -12.31
CA THR A 234 -16.23 -15.01 -12.57
C THR A 234 -17.21 -13.85 -12.77
N SER A 235 -16.88 -12.66 -12.32
CA SER A 235 -17.61 -11.42 -12.57
C SER A 235 -17.14 -10.68 -13.83
N GLY A 236 -16.25 -11.29 -14.63
CA GLY A 236 -15.76 -10.73 -15.90
C GLY A 236 -14.66 -9.68 -15.76
N HIS A 237 -14.00 -9.59 -14.59
CA HIS A 237 -12.96 -8.60 -14.35
C HIS A 237 -11.55 -9.19 -14.50
N LYS A 238 -10.61 -8.38 -14.99
CA LYS A 238 -9.18 -8.74 -15.07
C LYS A 238 -8.58 -8.74 -13.68
N CYS A 239 -8.23 -9.92 -13.17
CA CYS A 239 -7.53 -10.10 -11.91
C CYS A 239 -6.53 -11.24 -12.02
N GLU A 240 -5.26 -10.94 -11.85
CA GLU A 240 -4.15 -11.88 -11.95
C GLU A 240 -3.61 -12.16 -10.55
N LEU A 241 -3.46 -13.44 -10.21
CA LEU A 241 -2.78 -13.89 -9.00
C LEU A 241 -1.46 -14.57 -9.38
N LYS A 242 -0.35 -13.98 -8.97
CA LYS A 242 0.97 -14.61 -9.04
C LYS A 242 1.32 -15.19 -7.68
N GLU A 243 1.33 -16.51 -7.60
CA GLU A 243 1.73 -17.23 -6.41
C GLU A 243 3.24 -17.47 -6.38
N TYR A 244 3.85 -17.27 -5.23
CA TYR A 244 5.29 -17.45 -5.00
C TYR A 244 5.52 -18.65 -4.10
N LYS A 245 6.11 -19.71 -4.68
CA LYS A 245 6.34 -20.99 -3.99
C LYS A 245 7.30 -20.83 -2.81
N ASN A 246 6.93 -21.37 -1.66
CA ASN A 246 7.70 -21.35 -0.40
C ASN A 246 8.00 -19.93 0.12
N MET A 247 7.22 -18.91 -0.29
CA MET A 247 7.44 -17.54 0.17
C MET A 247 6.49 -17.18 1.32
N PRO A 248 7.03 -16.61 2.43
CA PRO A 248 6.26 -16.18 3.59
C PRO A 248 5.71 -14.77 3.39
N HIS A 249 4.95 -14.26 4.39
CA HIS A 249 4.49 -12.88 4.44
C HIS A 249 5.63 -11.87 4.34
N GLY A 250 5.47 -10.84 3.49
CA GLY A 250 6.46 -9.78 3.31
C GLY A 250 7.70 -10.17 2.50
N PHE A 251 7.65 -11.27 1.74
CA PHE A 251 8.75 -11.76 0.91
C PHE A 251 9.24 -10.74 -0.13
N PHE A 252 8.37 -9.84 -0.57
CA PHE A 252 8.62 -8.81 -1.59
C PHE A 252 9.41 -7.59 -1.07
N ASN A 253 9.65 -7.48 0.24
CA ASN A 253 10.37 -6.33 0.79
C ASN A 253 11.84 -6.35 0.37
N PHE A 254 12.37 -5.16 0.05
CA PHE A 254 13.81 -4.99 -0.17
C PHE A 254 14.61 -5.41 1.07
N GLY A 255 15.78 -6.00 0.85
CA GLY A 255 16.63 -6.53 1.92
C GLY A 255 16.29 -7.95 2.37
N ARG A 256 15.27 -8.60 1.78
CA ARG A 256 14.92 -10.01 2.06
C ARG A 256 15.38 -10.94 0.94
N SER A 257 15.82 -12.16 1.31
CA SER A 257 16.16 -13.25 0.38
C SER A 257 17.09 -12.78 -0.77
N ASN A 258 18.15 -12.04 -0.43
CA ASN A 258 19.09 -11.44 -1.38
C ASN A 258 18.40 -10.60 -2.48
N ASN A 259 17.25 -10.03 -2.18
CA ASN A 259 16.42 -9.23 -3.08
C ASN A 259 15.88 -9.95 -4.32
N GLY A 260 16.06 -11.26 -4.49
CA GLY A 260 15.54 -12.00 -5.62
C GLY A 260 14.03 -11.83 -5.80
N PRO A 261 13.20 -12.14 -4.78
CA PRO A 261 11.76 -11.93 -4.86
C PRO A 261 11.35 -10.46 -5.05
N PHE A 262 12.10 -9.51 -4.48
CA PHE A 262 11.86 -8.09 -4.68
C PHE A 262 11.94 -7.72 -6.17
N TYR A 263 13.06 -8.03 -6.84
CA TYR A 263 13.22 -7.72 -8.27
C TYR A 263 12.24 -8.48 -9.15
N HIS A 264 11.95 -9.74 -8.82
CA HIS A 264 10.99 -10.53 -9.58
C HIS A 264 9.57 -9.96 -9.47
N THR A 265 9.13 -9.51 -8.28
CA THR A 265 7.81 -8.88 -8.12
C THR A 265 7.70 -7.57 -8.89
N LEU A 266 8.78 -6.78 -8.98
CA LEU A 266 8.81 -5.56 -9.79
C LEU A 266 8.71 -5.87 -11.28
N SER A 267 9.43 -6.88 -11.77
CA SER A 267 9.34 -7.31 -13.17
C SER A 267 7.93 -7.78 -13.56
N VAL A 268 7.26 -8.54 -12.69
CA VAL A 268 5.86 -8.96 -12.90
C VAL A 268 4.93 -7.75 -12.91
N ALA A 269 5.15 -6.78 -12.02
CA ALA A 269 4.38 -5.55 -11.97
C ALA A 269 4.60 -4.67 -13.21
N ASP A 270 5.83 -4.57 -13.71
CA ASP A 270 6.15 -3.88 -14.97
C ASP A 270 5.36 -4.46 -16.14
N ASN A 271 5.41 -5.78 -16.32
CA ASN A 271 4.69 -6.46 -17.40
C ASN A 271 3.18 -6.20 -17.30
N PHE A 272 2.61 -6.33 -16.10
CA PHE A 272 1.20 -6.02 -15.88
C PHE A 272 0.86 -4.58 -16.26
N LEU A 273 1.70 -3.61 -15.93
CA LEU A 273 1.47 -2.19 -16.26
C LEU A 273 1.59 -1.93 -17.76
N ILE A 274 2.53 -2.60 -18.46
CA ILE A 274 2.67 -2.53 -19.92
C ILE A 274 1.43 -3.11 -20.61
N GLU A 275 1.00 -4.31 -20.22
CA GLU A 275 -0.18 -4.99 -20.78
C GLU A 275 -1.49 -4.24 -20.58
N ASN A 276 -1.54 -3.36 -19.58
CA ASN A 276 -2.72 -2.55 -19.27
C ASN A 276 -2.58 -1.07 -19.70
N GLY A 277 -1.53 -0.71 -20.45
CA GLY A 277 -1.34 0.62 -21.03
C GLY A 277 -0.99 1.72 -20.04
N PHE A 278 -0.41 1.35 -18.88
CA PHE A 278 0.09 2.31 -17.88
C PHE A 278 1.58 2.61 -18.05
N LEU A 279 2.33 1.74 -18.70
CA LEU A 279 3.77 1.84 -18.88
C LEU A 279 4.13 1.44 -20.31
N ASP A 280 5.08 2.15 -20.91
CA ASP A 280 5.62 1.75 -22.19
C ASP A 280 6.62 0.60 -22.02
N PRO A 281 6.72 -0.31 -23.02
CA PRO A 281 7.78 -1.33 -23.04
C PRO A 281 9.16 -0.69 -22.88
N PHE A 282 10.13 -1.47 -22.39
CA PHE A 282 11.52 -1.04 -22.45
C PHE A 282 11.89 -0.75 -23.92
N PRO A 283 12.59 0.36 -24.20
CA PRO A 283 13.09 0.58 -25.54
C PRO A 283 13.97 -0.64 -25.93
N GLU A 284 13.71 -1.19 -27.12
CA GLU A 284 14.60 -2.24 -27.67
C GLU A 284 16.01 -1.68 -27.72
N ILE A 285 16.96 -2.39 -27.12
CA ILE A 285 18.38 -2.08 -27.27
C ILE A 285 18.73 -2.42 -28.74
N LYS A 286 18.84 -1.36 -29.54
CA LYS A 286 19.30 -1.50 -30.94
C LYS A 286 20.81 -1.72 -31.00
#